data_f882395479db58648a37bcfd95b33039
#
_entry.id   f882395479db58648a37bcfd95b33039
#
_cell.length_a   1.000
_cell.length_b   1.000
_cell.length_c   1.000
_cell.angle_alpha   90.00
_cell.angle_beta   90.00
_cell.angle_gamma   90.00
#
_symmetry.space_group_name_H-M   'P 1'
#
loop_
_entity.id
_entity.type
_entity.pdbx_description
1 polymer ?
#
loop_
_entity_poly.entity_id
_entity_poly.type
_entity_poly.pdbx_seq_one_letter_code
_entity_poly.pdbx_strand_id
1 'polypeptide(L)'
;MREPPPRPDPGKDLVEMLAKHLGSRPDEVRVHETEGDTASIIELRVAAEDLGRIIGKQGRTAKSIRTVVNAAASRVNRRVVLEIVEDK
;
A
#
# COMPACT_ATOMS: atom_id res chain seq x y z
N MET A 1 28.50 2.55 -17.26
CA MET A 1 27.71 1.40 -16.72
C MET A 1 26.34 1.92 -16.28
N ARG A 2 25.30 1.34 -16.82
CA ARG A 2 23.96 1.75 -16.46
C ARG A 2 23.52 1.05 -15.19
N GLU A 3 22.91 1.80 -14.29
CA GLU A 3 22.25 1.17 -13.17
C GLU A 3 21.06 0.36 -13.69
N PRO A 4 20.82 -0.81 -13.10
CA PRO A 4 19.63 -1.56 -13.47
C PRO A 4 18.38 -0.73 -13.14
N PRO A 5 17.31 -0.84 -13.93
CA PRO A 5 16.08 -0.16 -13.59
C PRO A 5 15.61 -0.61 -12.21
N PRO A 6 14.97 0.29 -11.44
CA PRO A 6 14.45 -0.11 -10.14
C PRO A 6 13.51 -1.28 -10.31
N ARG A 7 13.67 -2.27 -9.46
CA ARG A 7 12.76 -3.42 -9.46
C ARG A 7 11.37 -2.94 -9.05
N PRO A 8 10.32 -3.37 -9.75
CA PRO A 8 8.98 -3.03 -9.30
C PRO A 8 8.79 -3.59 -7.90
N ASP A 9 8.24 -2.78 -7.03
CA ASP A 9 7.89 -3.22 -5.70
C ASP A 9 6.44 -3.74 -5.74
N PRO A 10 6.24 -5.05 -5.66
CA PRO A 10 4.90 -5.61 -5.78
C PRO A 10 3.97 -5.15 -4.66
N GLY A 11 4.53 -4.88 -3.47
CA GLY A 11 3.73 -4.40 -2.36
C GLY A 11 3.19 -3.00 -2.60
N LYS A 12 4.07 -2.08 -3.01
CA LYS A 12 3.68 -0.69 -3.26
C LYS A 12 2.69 -0.60 -4.42
N ASP A 13 3.00 -1.27 -5.53
CA ASP A 13 2.14 -1.23 -6.72
C ASP A 13 0.77 -1.82 -6.42
N LEU A 14 0.72 -2.91 -5.66
CA LEU A 14 -0.52 -3.56 -5.29
C LEU A 14 -1.37 -2.66 -4.39
N VAL A 15 -0.76 -2.01 -3.40
CA VAL A 15 -1.45 -1.08 -2.52
C VAL A 15 -2.04 0.08 -3.31
N GLU A 16 -1.25 0.65 -4.20
CA GLU A 16 -1.70 1.76 -5.04
C GLU A 16 -2.88 1.36 -5.93
N MET A 17 -2.78 0.21 -6.58
CA MET A 17 -3.84 -0.30 -7.44
C MET A 17 -5.12 -0.52 -6.66
N LEU A 18 -5.04 -1.20 -5.51
CA LEU A 18 -6.22 -1.48 -4.69
C LEU A 18 -6.87 -0.20 -4.18
N ALA A 19 -6.06 0.75 -3.72
CA ALA A 19 -6.58 2.02 -3.21
C ALA A 19 -7.29 2.82 -4.29
N LYS A 20 -6.74 2.84 -5.50
CA LYS A 20 -7.36 3.56 -6.62
C LYS A 20 -8.68 2.94 -7.06
N HIS A 21 -8.83 1.63 -6.91
CA HIS A 21 -10.08 0.95 -7.25
C HIS A 21 -11.15 1.10 -6.18
N LEU A 22 -10.75 1.17 -4.92
CA LEU A 22 -11.70 1.25 -3.81
C LEU A 22 -12.18 2.67 -3.52
N GLY A 23 -11.34 3.66 -3.79
CA GLY A 23 -11.67 5.06 -3.49
C GLY A 23 -12.37 5.75 -4.64
N SER A 24 -13.00 6.89 -4.33
CA SER A 24 -13.65 7.75 -5.31
C SER A 24 -12.71 8.81 -5.88
N ARG A 25 -11.55 9.00 -5.28
CA ARG A 25 -10.57 10.02 -5.68
C ARG A 25 -9.21 9.38 -5.92
N PRO A 26 -9.05 8.62 -7.01
CA PRO A 26 -7.79 7.94 -7.30
C PRO A 26 -6.63 8.91 -7.53
N ASP A 27 -6.91 10.13 -7.97
CA ASP A 27 -5.90 11.16 -8.19
C ASP A 27 -5.30 11.70 -6.88
N GLU A 28 -5.96 11.47 -5.75
CA GLU A 28 -5.49 11.88 -4.43
C GLU A 28 -4.80 10.76 -3.66
N VAL A 29 -4.69 9.57 -4.26
CA VAL A 29 -3.99 8.45 -3.64
C VAL A 29 -2.48 8.70 -3.71
N ARG A 30 -1.82 8.62 -2.55
CA ARG A 30 -0.37 8.74 -2.43
C ARG A 30 0.17 7.51 -1.70
N VAL A 31 1.21 6.94 -2.24
CA VAL A 31 1.86 5.78 -1.62
C VAL A 31 3.33 6.10 -1.42
N HIS A 32 3.81 5.94 -0.20
CA HIS A 32 5.21 6.16 0.14
C HIS A 32 5.76 4.91 0.80
N GLU A 33 6.89 4.44 0.31
CA GLU A 33 7.55 3.28 0.87
C GLU A 33 8.88 3.66 1.49
N THR A 34 9.10 3.16 2.71
CA THR A 34 10.40 3.24 3.37
C THR A 34 10.93 1.82 3.52
N GLU A 35 12.04 1.53 2.85
CA GLU A 35 12.65 0.20 2.92
C GLU A 35 13.66 0.10 4.04
N GLY A 36 13.55 -0.98 4.82
CA GLY A 36 14.57 -1.43 5.74
C GLY A 36 15.24 -2.70 5.21
N ASP A 37 16.10 -3.30 6.01
CA ASP A 37 16.85 -4.49 5.60
C ASP A 37 15.95 -5.69 5.34
N THR A 38 14.98 -5.94 6.20
CA THR A 38 14.10 -7.10 6.12
C THR A 38 12.62 -6.73 6.03
N ALA A 39 12.29 -5.46 6.25
CA ALA A 39 10.91 -5.00 6.29
C ALA A 39 10.78 -3.67 5.56
N SER A 40 9.61 -3.45 4.99
CA SER A 40 9.25 -2.18 4.37
C SER A 40 8.01 -1.63 5.05
N ILE A 41 7.97 -0.31 5.20
CA ILE A 41 6.78 0.38 5.68
C ILE A 41 6.15 1.08 4.49
N ILE A 42 4.92 0.76 4.20
CA ILE A 42 4.17 1.39 3.12
C ILE A 42 3.11 2.29 3.76
N GLU A 43 3.23 3.59 3.50
CA GLU A 43 2.26 4.57 3.95
C GLU A 43 1.31 4.88 2.81
N LEU A 44 0.03 4.61 3.01
CA LEU A 44 -1.01 4.90 2.04
C LEU A 44 -1.78 6.14 2.51
N ARG A 45 -1.74 7.20 1.71
CA ARG A 45 -2.51 8.42 1.97
C ARG A 45 -3.65 8.51 1.00
N VAL A 46 -4.83 8.74 1.53
CA VAL A 46 -6.05 8.86 0.73
C VAL A 46 -6.87 10.06 1.20
N ALA A 47 -7.78 10.53 0.34
CA ALA A 47 -8.68 11.61 0.72
C ALA A 47 -9.51 11.19 1.94
N ALA A 48 -9.86 12.17 2.79
CA ALA A 48 -10.64 11.92 4.00
C ALA A 48 -11.92 11.15 3.69
N GLU A 49 -12.60 11.50 2.61
CA GLU A 49 -13.84 10.87 2.21
C GLU A 49 -13.66 9.41 1.75
N ASP A 50 -12.45 9.05 1.34
CA ASP A 50 -12.15 7.68 0.92
C ASP A 50 -11.58 6.82 2.05
N LEU A 51 -11.14 7.45 3.13
CA LEU A 51 -10.53 6.74 4.24
C LEU A 51 -11.44 5.65 4.80
N GLY A 52 -12.71 5.98 5.02
CA GLY A 52 -13.69 5.02 5.51
C GLY A 52 -13.90 3.84 4.56
N ARG A 53 -13.86 4.10 3.25
CA ARG A 53 -14.00 3.04 2.24
C ARG A 53 -12.81 2.11 2.22
N ILE A 54 -11.60 2.67 2.36
CA ILE A 54 -10.37 1.88 2.35
C ILE A 54 -10.28 1.02 3.61
N ILE A 55 -10.63 1.58 4.77
CA ILE A 55 -10.64 0.83 6.01
C ILE A 55 -11.74 -0.24 5.97
N GLY A 56 -12.90 0.15 5.43
CA GLY A 56 -14.03 -0.74 5.29
C GLY A 56 -14.77 -0.98 6.61
N LYS A 57 -15.86 -1.71 6.52
CA LYS A 57 -16.70 -2.00 7.66
C LYS A 57 -15.93 -2.86 8.66
N GLN A 58 -15.78 -2.37 9.88
CA GLN A 58 -15.04 -3.06 10.96
C GLN A 58 -13.57 -3.35 10.60
N GLY A 59 -13.01 -2.53 9.71
CA GLY A 59 -11.61 -2.69 9.31
C GLY A 59 -11.33 -3.88 8.40
N ARG A 60 -12.36 -4.54 7.88
CA ARG A 60 -12.19 -5.75 7.06
C ARG A 60 -11.45 -5.52 5.76
N THR A 61 -11.73 -4.41 5.08
CA THR A 61 -11.06 -4.10 3.81
C THR A 61 -9.57 -3.85 4.03
N ALA A 62 -9.23 -3.05 5.03
CA ALA A 62 -7.84 -2.79 5.37
C ALA A 62 -7.10 -4.07 5.74
N LYS A 63 -7.74 -4.94 6.53
CA LYS A 63 -7.16 -6.23 6.91
C LYS A 63 -6.91 -7.11 5.69
N SER A 64 -7.85 -7.14 4.75
CA SER A 64 -7.70 -7.91 3.51
C SER A 64 -6.55 -7.38 2.67
N ILE A 65 -6.41 -6.06 2.56
CA ILE A 65 -5.31 -5.44 1.82
C ILE A 65 -3.98 -5.83 2.45
N ARG A 66 -3.87 -5.75 3.78
CA ARG A 66 -2.65 -6.14 4.49
C ARG A 66 -2.29 -7.61 4.24
N THR A 67 -3.29 -8.48 4.26
CA THR A 67 -3.08 -9.91 4.02
C THR A 67 -2.54 -10.16 2.61
N VAL A 68 -3.14 -9.55 1.60
CA VAL A 68 -2.71 -9.72 0.20
C VAL A 68 -1.31 -9.16 -0.01
N VAL A 69 -1.04 -7.98 0.53
CA VAL A 69 0.27 -7.31 0.39
C VAL A 69 1.36 -8.13 1.06
N ASN A 70 1.10 -8.65 2.26
CA ASN A 70 2.09 -9.48 2.96
C ASN A 70 2.32 -10.83 2.27
N ALA A 71 1.29 -11.40 1.67
CA ALA A 71 1.44 -12.63 0.89
C ALA A 71 2.35 -12.40 -0.32
N ALA A 72 2.17 -11.27 -1.01
CA ALA A 72 3.03 -10.93 -2.15
C ALA A 72 4.47 -10.67 -1.70
N ALA A 73 4.64 -9.97 -0.59
CA ALA A 73 5.96 -9.65 -0.06
C ALA A 73 6.72 -10.89 0.43
N SER A 74 6.01 -11.87 0.98
CA SER A 74 6.65 -13.08 1.51
C SER A 74 7.31 -13.91 0.42
N ARG A 75 6.88 -13.77 -0.83
CA ARG A 75 7.51 -14.46 -1.96
C ARG A 75 8.95 -14.02 -2.19
N VAL A 76 9.29 -12.82 -1.72
CA VAL A 76 10.64 -12.27 -1.83
C VAL A 76 11.30 -12.12 -0.46
N ASN A 77 10.82 -12.86 0.54
CA ASN A 77 11.32 -12.86 1.90
C ASN A 77 11.30 -11.50 2.56
N ARG A 78 10.24 -10.72 2.32
CA ARG A 78 10.08 -9.40 2.91
C ARG A 78 8.84 -9.34 3.76
N ARG A 79 8.90 -8.49 4.77
CA ARG A 79 7.74 -8.14 5.60
C ARG A 79 7.29 -6.75 5.22
N VAL A 80 5.98 -6.55 5.14
CA VAL A 80 5.40 -5.24 4.84
C VAL A 80 4.50 -4.82 5.99
N VAL A 81 4.72 -3.58 6.45
CA VAL A 81 3.82 -2.93 7.40
C VAL A 81 3.06 -1.86 6.62
N LEU A 82 1.75 -1.96 6.58
CA LEU A 82 0.90 -1.02 5.87
C LEU A 82 0.26 -0.05 6.87
N GLU A 83 0.49 1.24 6.63
CA GLU A 83 -0.16 2.32 7.38
C GLU A 83 -1.10 3.06 6.44
N ILE A 84 -2.33 3.25 6.88
CA ILE A 84 -3.34 3.97 6.10
C ILE A 84 -3.64 5.26 6.83
N VAL A 85 -3.40 6.40 6.17
CA VAL A 85 -3.56 7.71 6.78
C VAL A 85 -4.39 8.63 5.90
N GLU A 86 -5.00 9.62 6.53
CA GLU A 86 -5.74 10.64 5.85
C GLU A 86 -4.78 11.67 5.27
N ASP A 87 -4.99 12.00 4.00
CA ASP A 87 -4.23 13.06 3.35
C ASP A 87 -4.82 14.42 3.76
N LYS A 88 -4.02 15.24 4.38
CA LYS A 88 -4.44 16.58 4.80
C LYS A 88 -3.91 17.65 3.88
#